data_b4ff5118cc4773a93fb122fd10ba39ff
#
_entry.id   b4ff5118cc4773a93fb122fd10ba39ff
#
_cell.length_a   1.000
_cell.length_b   1.000
_cell.length_c   1.000
_cell.angle_alpha   90.00
_cell.angle_beta   90.00
_cell.angle_gamma   90.00
#
_symmetry.space_group_name_H-M   'P 1'
#
loop_
_entity.id
_entity.type
_entity.pdbx_description
1 polymer ?
#
loop_
_entity_poly.entity_id
_entity_poly.type
_entity_poly.pdbx_seq_one_letter_code
_entity_poly.pdbx_strand_id
1 'polypeptide(L)'
;TLHTRMREQAFLNAGLRIEIADRRTEDGPSDSMCYEGGIREFVLWHNRHKTPLHEEVVYMAGVRRDAEAEVALQYHDGYNETIVSFANNIHTPEGGMHETGFKTALTRVLNAYGVKTGVIKTDADKVSGEDCREGLTAVISVKLTDAQFEGQTKAKLGNAYIRTLVDSIVNEQLSTYFEEHPAIARIILEKAMTANRAREAARKARESIR
;
A
#
# COMPACT_ATOMS: atom_id res chain seq x y z
N THR A 1 -13.54 12.45 11.95
CA THR A 1 -14.55 13.49 11.66
C THR A 1 -15.29 13.21 10.35
N LEU A 2 -16.44 13.87 10.12
CA LEU A 2 -17.19 13.75 8.87
C LEU A 2 -16.34 14.17 7.66
N HIS A 3 -15.60 15.27 7.78
CA HIS A 3 -14.69 15.78 6.75
C HIS A 3 -13.64 14.74 6.32
N THR A 4 -13.04 14.04 7.28
CA THR A 4 -12.07 12.95 7.01
C THR A 4 -12.72 11.83 6.19
N ARG A 5 -13.93 11.41 6.56
CA ARG A 5 -14.67 10.37 5.85
C ARG A 5 -15.04 10.78 4.43
N MET A 6 -15.45 12.02 4.23
CA MET A 6 -15.77 12.52 2.89
C MET A 6 -14.53 12.61 2.01
N ARG A 7 -13.38 13.00 2.56
CA ARG A 7 -12.10 12.98 1.84
C ARG A 7 -11.72 11.56 1.41
N GLU A 8 -11.82 10.58 2.28
CA GLU A 8 -11.59 9.17 1.94
C GLU A 8 -12.48 8.73 0.77
N GLN A 9 -13.77 9.04 0.82
CA GLN A 9 -14.71 8.69 -0.25
C GLN A 9 -14.35 9.37 -1.58
N ALA A 10 -13.89 10.62 -1.56
CA ALA A 10 -13.46 11.31 -2.76
C ALA A 10 -12.18 10.68 -3.37
N PHE A 11 -11.22 10.24 -2.56
CA PHE A 11 -10.04 9.52 -3.02
C PHE A 11 -10.37 8.13 -3.55
N LEU A 12 -11.29 7.42 -2.92
CA LEU A 12 -11.66 6.04 -3.31
C LEU A 12 -12.50 5.98 -4.59
N ASN A 13 -13.08 7.10 -4.99
CA ASN A 13 -13.94 7.20 -6.18
C ASN A 13 -13.42 8.31 -7.09
N ALA A 14 -12.46 7.98 -7.96
CA ALA A 14 -11.80 8.94 -8.85
C ALA A 14 -12.81 9.79 -9.63
N GLY A 15 -12.61 11.11 -9.61
CA GLY A 15 -13.48 12.07 -10.29
C GLY A 15 -14.79 12.41 -9.55
N LEU A 16 -15.10 11.75 -8.44
CA LEU A 16 -16.26 12.10 -7.62
C LEU A 16 -16.01 13.42 -6.86
N ARG A 17 -16.86 14.40 -7.10
CA ARG A 17 -16.84 15.65 -6.34
C ARG A 17 -17.74 15.56 -5.12
N ILE A 18 -17.16 15.83 -3.96
CA ILE A 18 -17.89 15.91 -2.69
C ILE A 18 -17.74 17.31 -2.12
N GLU A 19 -18.86 17.96 -1.85
CA GLU A 19 -18.90 19.25 -1.21
C GLU A 19 -19.45 19.12 0.20
N ILE A 20 -18.78 19.75 1.15
CA ILE A 20 -19.20 19.81 2.54
C ILE A 20 -19.23 21.27 2.99
N ALA A 21 -20.32 21.68 3.60
CA ALA A 21 -20.46 23.04 4.15
C ALA A 21 -21.08 22.98 5.54
N ASP A 22 -20.48 23.68 6.48
CA ASP A 22 -21.07 23.91 7.80
C ASP A 22 -21.94 25.17 7.76
N ARG A 23 -23.25 24.98 7.85
CA ARG A 23 -24.23 26.07 7.80
C ARG A 23 -24.81 26.42 9.17
N ARG A 24 -24.18 26.00 10.24
CA ARG A 24 -24.59 26.36 11.61
C ARG A 24 -24.30 27.83 11.92
N THR A 25 -23.32 28.38 11.21
CA THR A 25 -23.01 29.83 11.22
C THR A 25 -22.97 30.33 9.79
N GLU A 26 -23.23 31.65 9.61
CA GLU A 26 -23.30 32.27 8.28
C GLU A 26 -21.96 32.16 7.52
N ASP A 27 -20.84 32.26 8.24
CA ASP A 27 -19.46 32.11 7.72
C ASP A 27 -18.84 30.74 8.03
N GLY A 28 -19.65 29.70 8.15
CA GLY A 28 -19.17 28.34 8.43
C GLY A 28 -18.23 27.82 7.33
N PRO A 29 -17.23 26.98 7.70
CA PRO A 29 -16.27 26.46 6.74
C PRO A 29 -16.94 25.57 5.69
N SER A 30 -16.49 25.71 4.44
CA SER A 30 -16.88 24.84 3.33
C SER A 30 -15.64 24.30 2.63
N ASP A 31 -15.75 23.09 2.07
CA ASP A 31 -14.70 22.44 1.29
C ASP A 31 -15.30 21.67 0.13
N SER A 32 -14.57 21.61 -0.97
CA SER A 32 -14.93 20.81 -2.15
C SER A 32 -13.76 19.92 -2.52
N MET A 33 -13.99 18.63 -2.55
CA MET A 33 -12.98 17.60 -2.75
C MET A 33 -13.29 16.80 -4.02
N CYS A 34 -12.31 16.74 -4.94
CA CYS A 34 -12.40 15.92 -6.15
C CYS A 34 -10.97 15.51 -6.54
N TYR A 35 -10.74 14.20 -6.66
CA TYR A 35 -9.41 13.64 -6.95
C TYR A 35 -9.49 12.75 -8.18
N GLU A 36 -9.07 13.28 -9.33
CA GLU A 36 -9.08 12.55 -10.62
C GLU A 36 -8.13 11.35 -10.63
N GLY A 37 -7.01 11.43 -9.90
CA GLY A 37 -6.05 10.35 -9.75
C GLY A 37 -6.45 9.26 -8.74
N GLY A 38 -7.58 9.42 -8.03
CA GLY A 38 -8.08 8.43 -7.10
C GLY A 38 -7.10 8.06 -5.99
N ILE A 39 -6.85 6.77 -5.80
CA ILE A 39 -5.95 6.29 -4.74
C ILE A 39 -4.48 6.67 -4.94
N ARG A 40 -4.04 7.01 -6.16
CA ARG A 40 -2.70 7.56 -6.40
C ARG A 40 -2.52 8.89 -5.67
N GLU A 41 -3.51 9.77 -5.78
CA GLU A 41 -3.51 11.05 -5.06
C GLU A 41 -3.67 10.84 -3.56
N PHE A 42 -4.34 9.79 -3.13
CA PHE A 42 -4.44 9.42 -1.73
C PHE A 42 -3.07 9.05 -1.13
N VAL A 43 -2.26 8.29 -1.85
CA VAL A 43 -0.87 8.01 -1.45
C VAL A 43 -0.06 9.30 -1.35
N LEU A 44 -0.15 10.19 -2.34
CA LEU A 44 0.53 11.48 -2.32
C LEU A 44 0.07 12.35 -1.14
N TRP A 45 -1.21 12.32 -0.82
CA TRP A 45 -1.75 13.02 0.35
C TRP A 45 -1.17 12.50 1.66
N HIS A 46 -1.04 11.17 1.82
CA HIS A 46 -0.38 10.56 2.98
C HIS A 46 1.09 10.95 3.09
N ASN A 47 1.75 11.12 1.97
CA ASN A 47 3.18 11.46 1.89
C ASN A 47 3.47 12.97 1.79
N ARG A 48 2.45 13.84 1.88
CA ARG A 48 2.60 15.29 1.67
C ARG A 48 3.64 15.99 2.56
N HIS A 49 3.97 15.41 3.70
CA HIS A 49 4.98 15.92 4.64
C HIS A 49 6.20 15.00 4.75
N LYS A 50 6.36 14.07 3.80
CA LYS A 50 7.47 13.12 3.75
C LYS A 50 8.29 13.37 2.48
N THR A 51 9.52 12.90 2.47
CA THR A 51 10.39 12.97 1.29
C THR A 51 10.28 11.66 0.51
N PRO A 52 9.63 11.64 -0.67
CA PRO A 52 9.51 10.43 -1.47
C PRO A 52 10.86 10.04 -2.07
N LEU A 53 11.12 8.75 -2.20
CA LEU A 53 12.29 8.20 -2.86
C LEU A 53 12.13 8.12 -4.38
N HIS A 54 10.92 8.16 -4.88
CA HIS A 54 10.56 8.24 -6.29
C HIS A 54 9.28 9.08 -6.43
N GLU A 55 9.18 9.86 -7.49
CA GLU A 55 8.05 10.77 -7.69
C GLU A 55 6.79 10.06 -8.12
N GLU A 56 6.92 9.10 -9.02
CA GLU A 56 5.80 8.34 -9.55
C GLU A 56 5.23 7.38 -8.52
N VAL A 57 3.92 7.44 -8.32
CA VAL A 57 3.19 6.45 -7.52
C VAL A 57 2.99 5.19 -8.36
N VAL A 58 3.40 4.05 -7.85
CA VAL A 58 3.17 2.76 -8.49
C VAL A 58 1.71 2.38 -8.33
N TYR A 59 1.03 2.12 -9.44
CA TYR A 59 -0.39 1.80 -9.46
C TYR A 59 -0.64 0.46 -10.14
N MET A 60 -1.47 -0.35 -9.52
CA MET A 60 -1.86 -1.67 -10.02
C MET A 60 -3.37 -1.83 -9.85
N ALA A 61 -4.03 -2.39 -10.84
CA ALA A 61 -5.47 -2.65 -10.78
C ALA A 61 -5.84 -3.87 -11.60
N GLY A 62 -6.91 -4.55 -11.20
CA GLY A 62 -7.44 -5.67 -11.95
C GLY A 62 -8.83 -6.06 -11.50
N VAL A 63 -9.51 -6.74 -12.40
CA VAL A 63 -10.85 -7.31 -12.18
C VAL A 63 -10.77 -8.81 -12.41
N ARG A 64 -11.28 -9.58 -11.48
CA ARG A 64 -11.40 -11.05 -11.58
C ARG A 64 -12.76 -11.48 -11.04
N ARG A 65 -13.56 -12.19 -11.88
CA ARG A 65 -14.90 -12.60 -11.51
C ARG A 65 -15.77 -11.39 -11.12
N ASP A 66 -16.25 -11.36 -9.87
CA ASP A 66 -17.14 -10.38 -9.26
C ASP A 66 -16.42 -9.40 -8.32
N ALA A 67 -15.09 -9.38 -8.37
CA ALA A 67 -14.27 -8.52 -7.52
C ALA A 67 -13.26 -7.72 -8.33
N GLU A 68 -12.99 -6.50 -7.88
CA GLU A 68 -11.94 -5.64 -8.38
C GLU A 68 -11.02 -5.20 -7.27
N ALA A 69 -9.75 -4.99 -7.59
CA ALA A 69 -8.76 -4.48 -6.65
C ALA A 69 -7.91 -3.41 -7.29
N GLU A 70 -7.58 -2.40 -6.51
CA GLU A 70 -6.61 -1.36 -6.83
C GLU A 70 -5.58 -1.28 -5.70
N VAL A 71 -4.34 -1.10 -6.08
CA VAL A 71 -3.22 -0.87 -5.15
C VAL A 71 -2.38 0.29 -5.66
N ALA A 72 -2.10 1.25 -4.81
CA ALA A 72 -1.16 2.33 -5.08
C ALA A 72 -0.10 2.36 -3.99
N LEU A 73 1.16 2.58 -4.33
CA LEU A 73 2.26 2.64 -3.37
C LEU A 73 3.34 3.64 -3.77
N GLN A 74 4.01 4.18 -2.75
CA GLN A 74 5.19 5.02 -2.89
C GLN A 74 6.07 4.84 -1.65
N TYR A 75 7.38 4.79 -1.85
CA TYR A 75 8.35 4.75 -0.76
C TYR A 75 8.86 6.15 -0.42
N HIS A 76 9.12 6.38 0.86
CA HIS A 76 9.73 7.60 1.39
C HIS A 76 11.01 7.27 2.19
N ASP A 77 11.77 8.28 2.52
CA ASP A 77 13.07 8.13 3.20
C ASP A 77 12.96 7.77 4.69
N GLY A 78 11.77 7.83 5.27
CA GLY A 78 11.53 7.46 6.67
C GLY A 78 11.51 5.94 6.90
N TYR A 79 11.17 5.56 8.13
CA TYR A 79 11.19 4.15 8.56
C TYR A 79 9.80 3.57 8.77
N ASN A 80 8.79 4.41 8.90
CA ASN A 80 7.44 3.98 9.23
C ASN A 80 6.72 3.38 8.01
N GLU A 81 5.97 2.33 8.28
CA GLU A 81 5.01 1.72 7.36
C GLU A 81 3.65 2.41 7.52
N THR A 82 3.01 2.75 6.41
CA THR A 82 1.63 3.23 6.36
C THR A 82 0.89 2.44 5.30
N ILE A 83 0.03 1.51 5.71
CA ILE A 83 -0.85 0.76 4.82
C ILE A 83 -2.29 1.07 5.23
N VAL A 84 -3.06 1.61 4.30
CA VAL A 84 -4.47 1.94 4.49
C VAL A 84 -5.29 1.09 3.53
N SER A 85 -6.17 0.27 4.06
CA SER A 85 -6.95 -0.69 3.28
C SER A 85 -8.45 -0.48 3.43
N PHE A 86 -9.17 -0.72 2.32
CA PHE A 86 -10.61 -0.53 2.20
C PHE A 86 -11.24 -1.73 1.52
N ALA A 87 -12.45 -2.06 1.94
CA ALA A 87 -13.31 -3.03 1.27
C ALA A 87 -14.70 -2.41 1.09
N ASN A 88 -15.19 -2.35 -0.17
CA ASN A 88 -16.44 -1.68 -0.53
C ASN A 88 -16.52 -0.24 0.05
N ASN A 89 -15.42 0.52 -0.09
CA ASN A 89 -15.26 1.89 0.42
C ASN A 89 -15.33 2.03 1.95
N ILE A 90 -15.22 0.92 2.68
CA ILE A 90 -15.18 0.89 4.14
C ILE A 90 -13.73 0.70 4.58
N HIS A 91 -13.24 1.59 5.43
CA HIS A 91 -11.89 1.46 6.01
C HIS A 91 -11.81 0.19 6.86
N THR A 92 -10.77 -0.60 6.64
CA THR A 92 -10.48 -1.84 7.38
C THR A 92 -9.22 -1.65 8.23
N PRO A 93 -9.31 -1.02 9.41
CA PRO A 93 -8.15 -0.67 10.22
C PRO A 93 -7.36 -1.88 10.74
N GLU A 94 -7.99 -3.05 10.84
CA GLU A 94 -7.34 -4.31 11.19
C GLU A 94 -6.85 -5.10 9.96
N GLY A 95 -6.93 -4.51 8.77
CA GLY A 95 -6.50 -5.13 7.52
C GLY A 95 -7.44 -6.25 7.06
N GLY A 96 -6.87 -7.38 6.74
CA GLY A 96 -7.58 -8.56 6.26
C GLY A 96 -6.91 -9.22 5.06
N MET A 97 -7.67 -10.03 4.33
CA MET A 97 -7.14 -10.88 3.25
C MET A 97 -6.55 -10.07 2.08
N HIS A 98 -7.07 -8.89 1.78
CA HIS A 98 -6.52 -8.00 0.74
C HIS A 98 -5.13 -7.48 1.12
N GLU A 99 -4.95 -7.09 2.37
CA GLU A 99 -3.67 -6.61 2.90
C GLU A 99 -2.64 -7.75 2.99
N THR A 100 -3.06 -8.94 3.43
CA THR A 100 -2.22 -10.14 3.47
C THR A 100 -1.72 -10.53 2.07
N GLY A 101 -2.60 -10.51 1.08
CA GLY A 101 -2.24 -10.79 -0.33
C GLY A 101 -1.21 -9.79 -0.86
N PHE A 102 -1.40 -8.52 -0.59
CA PHE A 102 -0.46 -7.47 -0.96
C PHE A 102 0.92 -7.67 -0.31
N LYS A 103 0.98 -7.86 0.99
CA LYS A 103 2.25 -8.05 1.73
C LYS A 103 3.03 -9.26 1.25
N THR A 104 2.35 -10.37 1.01
CA THR A 104 2.98 -11.60 0.51
C THR A 104 3.55 -11.40 -0.89
N ALA A 105 2.78 -10.82 -1.79
CA ALA A 105 3.20 -10.58 -3.17
C ALA A 105 4.35 -9.57 -3.25
N LEU A 106 4.30 -8.48 -2.49
CA LEU A 106 5.36 -7.48 -2.44
C LEU A 106 6.71 -8.10 -2.07
N THR A 107 6.74 -8.89 -1.01
CA THR A 107 7.97 -9.58 -0.56
C THR A 107 8.50 -10.53 -1.62
N ARG A 108 7.63 -11.31 -2.24
CA ARG A 108 8.01 -12.25 -3.29
C ARG A 108 8.56 -11.55 -4.52
N VAL A 109 7.91 -10.49 -4.98
CA VAL A 109 8.35 -9.73 -6.16
C VAL A 109 9.69 -9.05 -5.93
N LEU A 110 9.90 -8.44 -4.76
CA LEU A 110 11.19 -7.80 -4.44
C LEU A 110 12.33 -8.82 -4.39
N ASN A 111 12.13 -9.96 -3.74
CA ASN A 111 13.14 -11.01 -3.70
C ASN A 111 13.43 -11.60 -5.09
N ALA A 112 12.39 -11.86 -5.88
CA ALA A 112 12.56 -12.39 -7.25
C ALA A 112 13.32 -11.39 -8.14
N TYR A 113 13.00 -10.11 -8.06
CA TYR A 113 13.72 -9.08 -8.80
C TYR A 113 15.17 -8.95 -8.36
N GLY A 114 15.42 -9.01 -7.05
CA GLY A 114 16.78 -8.98 -6.50
C GLY A 114 17.64 -10.16 -6.95
N VAL A 115 17.08 -11.35 -7.01
CA VAL A 115 17.75 -12.55 -7.54
C VAL A 115 18.02 -12.40 -9.04
N LYS A 116 17.02 -12.00 -9.80
CA LYS A 116 17.14 -11.84 -11.26
C LYS A 116 18.19 -10.82 -11.66
N THR A 117 18.31 -9.72 -10.93
CA THR A 117 19.29 -8.65 -11.19
C THR A 117 20.66 -8.89 -10.56
N GLY A 118 20.82 -9.99 -9.81
CA GLY A 118 22.07 -10.33 -9.14
C GLY A 118 22.40 -9.53 -7.88
N VAL A 119 21.47 -8.73 -7.40
CA VAL A 119 21.62 -7.97 -6.13
C VAL A 119 21.50 -8.90 -4.94
N ILE A 120 20.59 -9.87 -5.00
CA ILE A 120 20.46 -10.95 -4.01
C ILE A 120 21.22 -12.17 -4.57
N LYS A 121 22.30 -12.57 -3.89
CA LYS A 121 23.17 -13.66 -4.33
C LYS A 121 22.98 -14.94 -3.54
N THR A 122 22.54 -14.82 -2.29
CA THR A 122 22.33 -15.97 -1.38
C THR A 122 21.00 -15.83 -0.67
N ASP A 123 20.52 -16.93 -0.07
CA ASP A 123 19.29 -16.89 0.76
C ASP A 123 19.42 -15.98 1.97
N ALA A 124 20.62 -15.77 2.48
CA ALA A 124 20.89 -14.84 3.57
C ALA A 124 20.68 -13.37 3.17
N ASP A 125 20.78 -13.03 1.89
CA ASP A 125 20.58 -11.69 1.36
C ASP A 125 19.08 -11.38 1.12
N LYS A 126 18.21 -12.37 1.18
CA LYS A 126 16.78 -12.18 0.97
C LYS A 126 16.18 -11.24 2.03
N VAL A 127 15.31 -10.36 1.58
CA VAL A 127 14.61 -9.41 2.44
C VAL A 127 13.35 -10.04 3.04
N SER A 128 13.06 -9.71 4.30
CA SER A 128 11.82 -10.10 4.95
C SER A 128 10.65 -9.21 4.54
N GLY A 129 9.43 -9.61 4.88
CA GLY A 129 8.26 -8.76 4.68
C GLY A 129 8.37 -7.43 5.42
N GLU A 130 8.92 -7.42 6.62
CA GLU A 130 9.15 -6.21 7.41
C GLU A 130 10.15 -5.27 6.71
N ASP A 131 11.26 -5.81 6.19
CA ASP A 131 12.25 -5.05 5.43
C ASP A 131 11.63 -4.40 4.17
N CYS A 132 10.75 -5.12 3.48
CA CYS A 132 10.06 -4.65 2.28
C CYS A 132 9.09 -3.50 2.56
N ARG A 133 8.58 -3.37 3.77
CA ARG A 133 7.59 -2.36 4.15
C ARG A 133 8.16 -1.15 4.86
N GLU A 134 9.45 -1.14 5.17
CA GLU A 134 10.09 0.04 5.76
C GLU A 134 10.03 1.23 4.79
N GLY A 135 9.45 2.33 5.23
CA GLY A 135 9.26 3.53 4.42
C GLY A 135 8.16 3.40 3.35
N LEU A 136 7.32 2.38 3.42
CA LEU A 136 6.23 2.16 2.48
C LEU A 136 4.97 2.94 2.88
N THR A 137 4.39 3.64 1.91
CA THR A 137 2.99 4.10 1.96
C THR A 137 2.22 3.39 0.86
N ALA A 138 1.17 2.68 1.24
CA ALA A 138 0.30 1.96 0.31
C ALA A 138 -1.17 2.16 0.65
N VAL A 139 -1.99 2.26 -0.38
CA VAL A 139 -3.46 2.26 -0.29
C VAL A 139 -3.97 1.07 -1.09
N ILE A 140 -4.83 0.26 -0.47
CA ILE A 140 -5.43 -0.92 -1.06
C ILE A 140 -6.94 -0.75 -1.02
N SER A 141 -7.60 -0.83 -2.16
CA SER A 141 -9.06 -0.76 -2.28
C SER A 141 -9.57 -1.97 -3.05
N VAL A 142 -10.45 -2.73 -2.42
CA VAL A 142 -11.14 -3.84 -3.08
C VAL A 142 -12.64 -3.60 -3.07
N LYS A 143 -13.31 -4.02 -4.15
CA LYS A 143 -14.77 -4.01 -4.28
C LYS A 143 -15.22 -5.40 -4.65
N LEU A 144 -16.18 -5.93 -3.91
CA LEU A 144 -16.67 -7.28 -4.09
C LEU A 144 -18.17 -7.36 -3.73
N THR A 145 -18.88 -8.28 -4.36
CA THR A 145 -20.33 -8.40 -4.22
C THR A 145 -20.74 -8.88 -2.83
N ASP A 146 -19.99 -9.80 -2.24
CA ASP A 146 -20.33 -10.43 -0.96
C ASP A 146 -19.17 -10.33 0.03
N ALA A 147 -18.96 -9.13 0.55
CA ALA A 147 -17.90 -8.87 1.52
C ALA A 147 -18.22 -9.50 2.88
N GLN A 148 -17.32 -10.36 3.34
CA GLN A 148 -17.38 -10.98 4.66
C GLN A 148 -16.35 -10.34 5.58
N PHE A 149 -16.82 -9.77 6.67
CA PHE A 149 -15.96 -9.12 7.66
C PHE A 149 -15.88 -9.95 8.93
N GLU A 150 -14.72 -9.95 9.56
CA GLU A 150 -14.58 -10.48 10.91
C GLU A 150 -15.14 -9.45 11.91
N GLY A 151 -16.23 -9.83 12.58
CA GLY A 151 -16.91 -8.98 13.56
C GLY A 151 -17.85 -7.91 12.97
N GLN A 152 -18.66 -7.32 13.83
CA GLN A 152 -19.67 -6.32 13.43
C GLN A 152 -19.08 -4.95 13.08
N THR A 153 -17.87 -4.66 13.51
CA THR A 153 -17.20 -3.39 13.26
C THR A 153 -16.70 -3.24 11.81
N LYS A 154 -16.72 -4.31 11.03
CA LYS A 154 -16.19 -4.37 9.65
C LYS A 154 -14.72 -3.94 9.55
N ALA A 155 -13.97 -4.17 10.62
CA ALA A 155 -12.59 -3.72 10.74
C ALA A 155 -11.60 -4.59 9.98
N LYS A 156 -11.98 -5.84 9.66
CA LYS A 156 -11.11 -6.83 9.01
C LYS A 156 -11.86 -7.63 7.96
N LEU A 157 -11.31 -7.67 6.75
CA LEU A 157 -11.89 -8.42 5.63
C LEU A 157 -11.45 -9.89 5.69
N GLY A 158 -12.44 -10.81 5.64
CA GLY A 158 -12.24 -12.25 5.79
C GLY A 158 -12.25 -13.09 4.52
N ASN A 159 -12.68 -12.57 3.37
CA ASN A 159 -12.81 -13.31 2.13
C ASN A 159 -11.48 -13.87 1.63
N ALA A 160 -11.27 -15.18 1.73
CA ALA A 160 -10.00 -15.83 1.37
C ALA A 160 -9.60 -15.63 -0.10
N TYR A 161 -10.56 -15.63 -1.03
CA TYR A 161 -10.26 -15.45 -2.46
C TYR A 161 -9.71 -14.05 -2.80
N ILE A 162 -9.99 -13.04 -1.98
CA ILE A 162 -9.43 -11.69 -2.16
C ILE A 162 -7.92 -11.68 -1.93
N ARG A 163 -7.42 -12.51 -1.03
CA ARG A 163 -5.97 -12.70 -0.86
C ARG A 163 -5.31 -13.13 -2.17
N THR A 164 -5.86 -14.15 -2.83
CA THR A 164 -5.35 -14.66 -4.10
C THR A 164 -5.50 -13.63 -5.22
N LEU A 165 -6.62 -12.91 -5.27
CA LEU A 165 -6.85 -11.85 -6.24
C LEU A 165 -5.79 -10.74 -6.15
N VAL A 166 -5.59 -10.17 -4.98
CA VAL A 166 -4.63 -9.09 -4.76
C VAL A 166 -3.21 -9.60 -4.98
N ASP A 167 -2.87 -10.77 -4.46
CA ASP A 167 -1.57 -11.40 -4.69
C ASP A 167 -1.25 -11.53 -6.19
N SER A 168 -2.17 -12.05 -6.99
CA SER A 168 -1.94 -12.23 -8.42
C SER A 168 -1.79 -10.92 -9.17
N ILE A 169 -2.61 -9.91 -8.87
CA ILE A 169 -2.52 -8.58 -9.48
C ILE A 169 -1.18 -7.91 -9.15
N VAL A 170 -0.79 -7.92 -7.90
CA VAL A 170 0.48 -7.32 -7.46
C VAL A 170 1.66 -8.07 -8.06
N ASN A 171 1.66 -9.40 -8.01
CA ASN A 171 2.74 -10.21 -8.58
C ASN A 171 2.95 -9.93 -10.06
N GLU A 172 1.88 -9.93 -10.84
CA GLU A 172 1.93 -9.70 -12.28
C GLU A 172 2.34 -8.26 -12.61
N GLN A 173 1.61 -7.28 -12.07
CA GLN A 173 1.79 -5.88 -12.48
C GLN A 173 3.00 -5.21 -11.84
N LEU A 174 3.35 -5.53 -10.61
CA LEU A 174 4.57 -5.00 -10.00
C LEU A 174 5.83 -5.58 -10.65
N SER A 175 5.83 -6.86 -11.01
CA SER A 175 6.93 -7.48 -11.75
C SER A 175 7.14 -6.79 -13.11
N THR A 176 6.06 -6.56 -13.84
CA THR A 176 6.10 -5.82 -15.12
C THR A 176 6.57 -4.38 -14.92
N TYR A 177 6.06 -3.69 -13.91
CA TYR A 177 6.46 -2.33 -13.60
C TYR A 177 7.97 -2.23 -13.32
N PHE A 178 8.53 -3.15 -12.56
CA PHE A 178 9.97 -3.18 -12.28
C PHE A 178 10.82 -3.42 -13.52
N GLU A 179 10.36 -4.25 -14.45
CA GLU A 179 11.02 -4.45 -15.74
C GLU A 179 11.03 -3.17 -16.58
N GLU A 180 9.93 -2.42 -16.57
CA GLU A 180 9.76 -1.18 -17.32
C GLU A 180 10.43 0.03 -16.66
N HIS A 181 10.61 0.00 -15.34
CA HIS A 181 11.15 1.10 -14.52
C HIS A 181 12.30 0.62 -13.64
N PRO A 182 13.43 0.18 -14.23
CA PRO A 182 14.52 -0.42 -13.46
C PRO A 182 15.17 0.53 -12.44
N ALA A 183 15.16 1.84 -12.69
CA ALA A 183 15.69 2.83 -11.76
C ALA A 183 14.86 2.89 -10.47
N ILE A 184 13.53 2.91 -10.59
CA ILE A 184 12.60 2.92 -9.44
C ILE A 184 12.68 1.58 -8.71
N ALA A 185 12.68 0.46 -9.44
CA ALA A 185 12.82 -0.87 -8.87
C ALA A 185 14.09 -1.02 -8.03
N ARG A 186 15.19 -0.48 -8.52
CA ARG A 186 16.47 -0.47 -7.79
C ARG A 186 16.39 0.35 -6.49
N ILE A 187 15.80 1.53 -6.53
CA ILE A 187 15.62 2.37 -5.34
C ILE A 187 14.81 1.63 -4.27
N ILE A 188 13.70 1.01 -4.65
CA ILE A 188 12.85 0.25 -3.74
C ILE A 188 13.59 -0.97 -3.17
N LEU A 189 14.28 -1.72 -3.99
CA LEU A 189 15.08 -2.87 -3.56
C LEU A 189 16.21 -2.45 -2.61
N GLU A 190 16.93 -1.38 -2.91
CA GLU A 190 18.00 -0.86 -2.05
C GLU A 190 17.47 -0.41 -0.68
N LYS A 191 16.28 0.18 -0.64
CA LYS A 191 15.61 0.52 0.63
C LYS A 191 15.39 -0.72 1.49
N ALA A 192 14.83 -1.78 0.92
CA ALA A 192 14.60 -3.06 1.60
C ALA A 192 15.90 -3.74 2.04
N MET A 193 16.93 -3.72 1.19
CA MET A 193 18.26 -4.28 1.50
C MET A 193 18.94 -3.53 2.64
N THR A 194 18.79 -2.23 2.70
CA THR A 194 19.33 -1.40 3.80
C THR A 194 18.62 -1.72 5.12
N ALA A 195 17.29 -1.88 5.10
CA ALA A 195 16.52 -2.31 6.25
C ALA A 195 16.96 -3.69 6.76
N ASN A 196 17.17 -4.64 5.84
CA ASN A 196 17.69 -5.97 6.16
C ASN A 196 19.05 -5.90 6.87
N ARG A 197 20.00 -5.15 6.32
CA ARG A 197 21.34 -5.01 6.92
C ARG A 197 21.28 -4.40 8.31
N ALA A 198 20.46 -3.38 8.52
CA ALA A 198 20.29 -2.73 9.82
C ALA A 198 19.71 -3.71 10.85
N ARG A 199 18.70 -4.47 10.48
CA ARG A 199 18.09 -5.50 11.33
C ARG A 199 19.07 -6.61 11.70
N GLU A 200 19.82 -7.12 10.71
CA GLU A 200 20.83 -8.15 10.94
C GLU A 200 22.00 -7.66 11.82
N ALA A 201 22.45 -6.43 11.64
CA ALA A 201 23.47 -5.81 12.49
C ALA A 201 22.99 -5.69 13.95
N ALA A 202 21.74 -5.26 14.15
CA ALA A 202 21.14 -5.16 15.46
C ALA A 202 20.99 -6.54 16.14
N ARG A 203 20.63 -7.58 15.38
CA ARG A 203 20.55 -8.96 15.87
C ARG A 203 21.92 -9.47 16.33
N LYS A 204 22.95 -9.32 15.49
CA LYS A 204 24.34 -9.75 15.81
C LYS A 204 24.85 -9.01 17.05
N ALA A 205 24.61 -7.72 17.18
CA ALA A 205 25.02 -6.95 18.35
C ALA A 205 24.38 -7.47 19.64
N ARG A 206 23.10 -7.84 19.61
CA ARG A 206 22.41 -8.46 20.78
C ARG A 206 22.98 -9.82 21.14
N GLU A 207 23.31 -10.65 20.13
CA GLU A 207 23.88 -11.98 20.36
C GLU A 207 25.30 -11.92 20.96
N SER A 208 26.08 -10.89 20.61
CA SER A 208 27.45 -10.74 21.14
C SER A 208 27.53 -10.25 22.59
N ILE A 209 26.40 -9.77 23.15
CA ILE A 209 26.32 -9.30 24.55
C ILE A 209 25.88 -10.42 25.50
N ARG A 210 25.41 -11.55 24.97
CA ARG A 210 25.02 -12.77 25.73
C ARG A 210 26.17 -13.75 25.83
#